data_081c62ff8a09b5b3adf7a4bc67ac9fe3
#
_entry.id   081c62ff8a09b5b3adf7a4bc67ac9fe3
#
_cell.length_a   1.000
_cell.length_b   1.000
_cell.length_c   1.000
_cell.angle_alpha   90.00
_cell.angle_beta   90.00
_cell.angle_gamma   90.00
#
_symmetry.space_group_name_H-M   'P 1'
#
loop_
_entity.id
_entity.type
_entity.pdbx_description
1 polymer ?
#
loop_
_entity_poly.entity_id
_entity_poly.type
_entity_poly.pdbx_seq_one_letter_code
_entity_poly.pdbx_strand_id
1 'polypeptide(L)'
;AVYRTADVILINMPDIKLIKEDLKINIVGDYSFVDVTYVIQNNSYTDSKITYGFPIDYIRTDLQYEFEWQKEYLPEIEFYLDAKKLKIKHQVDYSIFEEKADTNDEQMLEMRRSWYIVDFNIPKGKSIILKVKYKIKNGFEDWATTKSFFPTFDDRRFIYDFKPAQNWDDGIIDELNVQINVKDIITKGGKVNISGLSFSESLGVYFASFKKYDLK
;
A
#
# COMPACT_ATOMS: atom_id res chain seq x y z
N ALA A 1 -1.37 -16.02 -3.86
CA ALA A 1 -2.11 -14.89 -3.28
C ALA A 1 -1.28 -13.61 -3.34
N VAL A 2 -1.89 -12.52 -3.71
CA VAL A 2 -1.22 -11.21 -3.83
C VAL A 2 -1.78 -10.27 -2.77
N TYR A 3 -0.89 -9.58 -2.06
CA TYR A 3 -1.26 -8.50 -1.17
C TYR A 3 -1.10 -7.17 -1.91
N ARG A 4 -2.12 -6.35 -1.84
CA ARG A 4 -2.12 -4.99 -2.35
C ARG A 4 -2.40 -4.03 -1.21
N THR A 5 -1.51 -3.09 -1.02
CA THR A 5 -1.74 -1.96 -0.14
C THR A 5 -2.03 -0.74 -1.00
N ALA A 6 -2.92 0.10 -0.57
CA ALA A 6 -3.30 1.28 -1.30
C ALA A 6 -3.19 2.50 -0.41
N ASP A 7 -3.03 3.64 -1.04
CA ASP A 7 -3.18 4.93 -0.40
C ASP A 7 -4.60 5.13 0.13
N VAL A 8 -4.75 6.15 0.90
CA VAL A 8 -5.90 6.44 1.72
C VAL A 8 -7.09 6.94 0.95
N ILE A 9 -8.25 6.41 1.28
CA ILE A 9 -9.52 6.93 0.76
C ILE A 9 -10.09 7.93 1.77
N LEU A 10 -10.11 9.22 1.39
CA LEU A 10 -10.97 10.22 2.01
C LEU A 10 -12.32 10.23 1.28
N ILE A 11 -13.38 10.18 2.05
CA ILE A 11 -14.73 10.26 1.50
C ILE A 11 -15.19 11.72 1.58
N ASN A 12 -15.26 12.39 0.41
CA ASN A 12 -15.86 13.74 0.22
C ASN A 12 -15.30 14.88 1.10
N MET A 13 -14.02 15.21 0.90
CA MET A 13 -13.43 16.39 1.56
C MET A 13 -12.63 17.25 0.56
N PRO A 14 -13.28 18.09 -0.27
CA PRO A 14 -12.66 18.85 -1.35
C PRO A 14 -11.61 19.86 -0.87
N ASP A 15 -11.65 20.27 0.41
CA ASP A 15 -10.72 21.28 0.95
C ASP A 15 -9.54 20.64 1.72
N ILE A 16 -9.39 19.33 1.69
CA ILE A 16 -8.29 18.62 2.38
C ILE A 16 -7.23 18.21 1.36
N LYS A 17 -6.08 18.84 1.42
CA LYS A 17 -4.99 18.65 0.47
C LYS A 17 -3.85 17.81 1.04
N LEU A 18 -3.34 16.88 0.23
CA LEU A 18 -2.10 16.16 0.50
C LEU A 18 -0.91 16.97 -0.01
N ILE A 19 -0.22 17.67 0.92
CA ILE A 19 0.91 18.52 0.58
C ILE A 19 2.16 17.68 0.32
N LYS A 20 2.38 16.65 1.14
CA LYS A 20 3.58 15.84 1.04
C LYS A 20 3.31 14.40 1.43
N GLU A 21 3.95 13.48 0.68
CA GLU A 21 4.06 12.08 1.04
C GLU A 21 5.53 11.65 1.01
N ASP A 22 6.02 11.12 2.12
CA ASP A 22 7.32 10.45 2.23
C ASP A 22 7.08 8.96 2.46
N LEU A 23 7.24 8.14 1.42
CA LEU A 23 7.08 6.69 1.44
C LEU A 23 8.43 5.99 1.56
N LYS A 24 8.60 5.19 2.60
CA LYS A 24 9.78 4.34 2.81
C LYS A 24 9.37 2.89 2.93
N ILE A 25 9.94 2.05 2.10
CA ILE A 25 9.71 0.61 2.10
C ILE A 25 11.06 -0.08 2.34
N ASN A 26 11.09 -1.00 3.30
CA ASN A 26 12.24 -1.85 3.54
C ASN A 26 11.83 -3.30 3.36
N ILE A 27 12.38 -3.97 2.35
CA ILE A 27 12.05 -5.35 2.01
C ILE A 27 13.11 -6.26 2.64
N VAL A 28 12.67 -7.15 3.54
CA VAL A 28 13.53 -8.08 4.27
C VAL A 28 12.91 -9.47 4.22
N GLY A 29 13.55 -10.39 3.51
CA GLY A 29 13.00 -11.72 3.28
C GLY A 29 11.60 -11.66 2.67
N ASP A 30 10.65 -12.29 3.33
CA ASP A 30 9.26 -12.40 2.91
C ASP A 30 8.38 -11.21 3.29
N TYR A 31 8.94 -10.17 3.88
CA TYR A 31 8.17 -9.07 4.45
C TYR A 31 8.59 -7.72 3.89
N SER A 32 7.60 -6.85 3.71
CA SER A 32 7.77 -5.43 3.49
C SER A 32 7.40 -4.66 4.75
N PHE A 33 8.33 -3.83 5.21
CA PHE A 33 8.12 -2.87 6.29
C PHE A 33 7.93 -1.50 5.67
N VAL A 34 6.75 -0.93 5.87
CA VAL A 34 6.36 0.35 5.27
C VAL A 34 6.23 1.40 6.35
N ASP A 35 6.82 2.56 6.08
CA ASP A 35 6.72 3.77 6.89
C ASP A 35 6.36 4.90 5.93
N VAL A 36 5.12 5.38 6.00
CA VAL A 36 4.66 6.49 5.19
C VAL A 36 4.26 7.66 6.07
N THR A 37 4.71 8.86 5.69
CA THR A 37 4.41 10.10 6.40
C THR A 37 3.71 11.05 5.44
N TYR A 38 2.52 11.47 5.82
CA TYR A 38 1.70 12.43 5.09
C TYR A 38 1.71 13.78 5.79
N VAL A 39 1.85 14.86 5.03
CA VAL A 39 1.53 16.22 5.48
C VAL A 39 0.21 16.60 4.84
N ILE A 40 -0.81 16.75 5.66
CA ILE A 40 -2.20 16.98 5.25
C ILE A 40 -2.62 18.37 5.70
N GLN A 41 -3.17 19.17 4.80
CA GLN A 41 -3.60 20.53 5.06
C GLN A 41 -5.11 20.66 4.92
N ASN A 42 -5.72 21.34 5.87
CA ASN A 42 -7.11 21.79 5.80
C ASN A 42 -7.17 23.22 5.25
N ASN A 43 -7.63 23.37 4.01
CA ASN A 43 -7.79 24.66 3.33
C ASN A 43 -9.19 25.28 3.59
N SER A 44 -10.07 24.58 4.31
CA SER A 44 -11.40 25.09 4.61
C SER A 44 -11.41 26.17 5.69
N TYR A 45 -12.53 26.89 5.79
CA TYR A 45 -12.75 27.94 6.80
C TYR A 45 -13.24 27.37 8.14
N THR A 46 -13.36 26.06 8.27
CA THR A 46 -13.84 25.35 9.48
C THR A 46 -12.90 24.22 9.86
N ASP A 47 -12.98 23.79 11.12
CA ASP A 47 -12.32 22.56 11.54
C ASP A 47 -12.93 21.36 10.83
N SER A 48 -12.10 20.45 10.37
CA SER A 48 -12.53 19.25 9.63
C SER A 48 -12.33 18.00 10.45
N LYS A 49 -13.40 17.22 10.62
CA LYS A 49 -13.34 15.89 11.20
C LYS A 49 -13.10 14.88 10.09
N ILE A 50 -12.00 14.16 10.18
CA ILE A 50 -11.57 13.19 9.19
C ILE A 50 -11.82 11.77 9.69
N THR A 51 -12.44 10.96 8.85
CA THR A 51 -12.41 9.49 8.96
C THR A 51 -11.50 8.96 7.84
N TYR A 52 -10.39 8.41 8.24
CA TYR A 52 -9.33 7.96 7.36
C TYR A 52 -9.33 6.44 7.31
N GLY A 53 -9.49 5.86 6.12
CA GLY A 53 -9.47 4.41 5.90
C GLY A 53 -8.26 3.99 5.09
N PHE A 54 -7.47 3.08 5.63
CA PHE A 54 -6.33 2.45 4.96
C PHE A 54 -6.72 1.03 4.56
N PRO A 55 -6.86 0.72 3.24
CA PRO A 55 -7.25 -0.59 2.78
C PRO A 55 -6.04 -1.51 2.59
N ILE A 56 -6.20 -2.77 2.95
CA ILE A 56 -5.29 -3.84 2.57
C ILE A 56 -6.10 -4.93 1.90
N ASP A 57 -5.80 -5.16 0.63
CA ASP A 57 -6.45 -6.17 -0.17
C ASP A 57 -5.65 -7.47 -0.15
N TYR A 58 -6.35 -8.55 0.05
CA TYR A 58 -5.85 -9.89 -0.16
C TYR A 58 -6.66 -10.50 -1.31
N ILE A 59 -5.95 -10.92 -2.35
CA ILE A 59 -6.56 -11.51 -3.55
C ILE A 59 -6.09 -12.95 -3.66
N ARG A 60 -7.04 -13.86 -3.86
CA ARG A 60 -6.82 -15.30 -4.00
C ARG A 60 -7.42 -15.81 -5.30
N THR A 61 -6.65 -16.60 -6.04
CA THR A 61 -7.06 -17.23 -7.30
C THR A 61 -7.44 -18.71 -7.13
N ASP A 62 -6.99 -19.36 -6.06
CA ASP A 62 -7.27 -20.75 -5.78
C ASP A 62 -8.43 -20.88 -4.80
N LEU A 63 -9.63 -21.20 -5.32
CA LEU A 63 -10.87 -21.38 -4.55
C LEU A 63 -11.15 -22.84 -4.20
N GLN A 64 -10.27 -23.79 -4.57
CA GLN A 64 -10.51 -25.22 -4.36
C GLN A 64 -10.33 -25.65 -2.90
N TYR A 65 -9.68 -24.85 -2.08
CA TYR A 65 -9.42 -25.15 -0.68
C TYR A 65 -10.08 -24.12 0.23
N GLU A 66 -10.77 -24.60 1.28
CA GLU A 66 -11.20 -23.75 2.38
C GLU A 66 -9.95 -23.12 3.02
N PHE A 67 -9.91 -21.80 3.02
CA PHE A 67 -8.78 -21.05 3.56
C PHE A 67 -9.17 -20.47 4.92
N GLU A 68 -8.59 -21.03 5.99
CA GLU A 68 -8.65 -20.37 7.28
C GLU A 68 -7.70 -19.18 7.31
N TRP A 69 -8.26 -18.01 7.58
CA TRP A 69 -7.46 -16.80 7.78
C TRP A 69 -6.56 -16.97 8.98
N GLN A 70 -5.27 -17.21 8.72
CA GLN A 70 -4.28 -17.24 9.76
C GLN A 70 -3.99 -15.82 10.21
N LYS A 71 -3.86 -15.63 11.52
CA LYS A 71 -3.59 -14.33 12.14
C LYS A 71 -2.29 -13.69 11.63
N GLU A 72 -1.36 -14.48 11.12
CA GLU A 72 -0.09 -14.06 10.55
C GLU A 72 -0.22 -13.27 9.24
N TYR A 73 -1.38 -13.35 8.56
CA TYR A 73 -1.65 -12.59 7.34
C TYR A 73 -2.22 -11.19 7.62
N LEU A 74 -2.59 -10.90 8.87
CA LEU A 74 -3.01 -9.57 9.25
C LEU A 74 -1.76 -8.70 9.47
N PRO A 75 -1.66 -7.54 8.81
CA PRO A 75 -0.52 -6.66 9.01
C PRO A 75 -0.52 -6.09 10.42
N GLU A 76 0.67 -5.98 10.99
CA GLU A 76 0.88 -5.13 12.15
C GLU A 76 0.86 -3.68 11.66
N ILE A 77 -0.20 -2.93 11.98
CA ILE A 77 -0.36 -1.55 11.51
C ILE A 77 -0.52 -0.58 12.67
N GLU A 78 0.11 0.58 12.55
CA GLU A 78 0.08 1.65 13.52
C GLU A 78 -0.13 3.01 12.83
N PHE A 79 -0.94 3.86 13.45
CA PHE A 79 -1.17 5.23 13.01
C PHE A 79 -0.76 6.20 14.10
N TYR A 80 -0.12 7.30 13.68
CA TYR A 80 0.29 8.39 14.56
C TYR A 80 -0.12 9.73 13.96
N LEU A 81 -0.77 10.57 14.77
CA LEU A 81 -1.06 11.96 14.45
C LEU A 81 -0.17 12.85 15.32
N ASP A 82 0.70 13.66 14.68
CA ASP A 82 1.66 14.53 15.37
C ASP A 82 2.40 13.79 16.51
N ALA A 83 2.88 12.56 16.21
CA ALA A 83 3.54 11.63 17.12
C ALA A 83 2.64 10.91 18.16
N LYS A 84 1.35 11.22 18.26
CA LYS A 84 0.42 10.54 19.16
C LYS A 84 -0.21 9.33 18.46
N LYS A 85 -0.09 8.13 19.06
CA LYS A 85 -0.72 6.91 18.53
C LYS A 85 -2.24 7.03 18.52
N LEU A 86 -2.85 6.69 17.39
CA LEU A 86 -4.31 6.68 17.21
C LEU A 86 -4.90 5.31 17.51
N LYS A 87 -6.17 5.32 17.91
CA LYS A 87 -6.97 4.09 18.08
C LYS A 87 -7.52 3.66 16.72
N ILE A 88 -7.26 2.41 16.35
CA ILE A 88 -7.69 1.82 15.09
C ILE A 88 -9.02 1.09 15.29
N LYS A 89 -9.93 1.26 14.33
CA LYS A 89 -11.09 0.39 14.10
C LYS A 89 -10.77 -0.50 12.89
N HIS A 90 -11.01 -1.79 13.00
CA HIS A 90 -10.78 -2.75 11.92
C HIS A 90 -12.11 -3.27 11.40
N GLN A 91 -12.31 -3.21 10.09
CA GLN A 91 -13.48 -3.72 9.38
C GLN A 91 -13.01 -4.58 8.21
N VAL A 92 -13.76 -5.62 7.90
CA VAL A 92 -13.43 -6.53 6.80
C VAL A 92 -14.60 -6.63 5.85
N ASP A 93 -14.31 -6.42 4.57
CA ASP A 93 -15.24 -6.60 3.46
C ASP A 93 -14.80 -7.79 2.61
N TYR A 94 -15.76 -8.58 2.14
CA TYR A 94 -15.52 -9.71 1.24
C TYR A 94 -16.20 -9.46 -0.09
N SER A 95 -15.51 -9.80 -1.17
CA SER A 95 -16.10 -9.86 -2.51
C SER A 95 -15.55 -11.05 -3.27
N ILE A 96 -16.43 -11.68 -4.06
CA ILE A 96 -16.05 -12.69 -5.04
C ILE A 96 -16.37 -12.07 -6.39
N PHE A 97 -15.44 -12.11 -7.33
CA PHE A 97 -15.66 -11.58 -8.66
C PHE A 97 -15.00 -12.48 -9.71
N GLU A 98 -15.56 -12.45 -10.92
CA GLU A 98 -14.98 -13.13 -12.07
C GLU A 98 -14.07 -12.15 -12.80
N GLU A 99 -12.83 -12.54 -13.03
CA GLU A 99 -11.92 -11.82 -13.91
C GLU A 99 -11.79 -12.61 -15.22
N LYS A 100 -12.04 -11.92 -16.33
CA LYS A 100 -11.73 -12.50 -17.65
C LYS A 100 -10.23 -12.37 -17.85
N ALA A 101 -9.54 -13.50 -17.73
CA ALA A 101 -8.16 -13.57 -18.20
C ALA A 101 -8.15 -13.40 -19.73
N ASP A 102 -7.08 -12.84 -20.31
CA ASP A 102 -6.88 -12.72 -21.77
C ASP A 102 -6.88 -14.08 -22.51
N THR A 103 -6.91 -15.16 -21.78
CA THR A 103 -7.12 -16.54 -22.24
C THR A 103 -8.54 -16.93 -21.86
N ASN A 104 -9.28 -17.60 -22.75
CA ASN A 104 -10.69 -18.00 -22.65
C ASN A 104 -11.11 -18.72 -21.33
N ASP A 105 -10.31 -18.70 -20.30
CA ASP A 105 -10.59 -19.27 -18.99
C ASP A 105 -11.03 -18.15 -18.02
N GLU A 106 -12.30 -18.19 -17.63
CA GLU A 106 -12.83 -17.34 -16.56
C GLU A 106 -12.21 -17.81 -15.22
N GLN A 107 -11.49 -16.93 -14.56
CA GLN A 107 -10.95 -17.19 -13.22
C GLN A 107 -11.82 -16.53 -12.17
N MET A 108 -12.26 -17.31 -11.22
CA MET A 108 -12.91 -16.80 -10.02
C MET A 108 -11.86 -16.27 -9.06
N LEU A 109 -11.99 -15.01 -8.69
CA LEU A 109 -11.12 -14.34 -7.72
C LEU A 109 -11.89 -14.04 -6.44
N GLU A 110 -11.32 -14.39 -5.32
CA GLU A 110 -11.80 -13.94 -4.01
C GLU A 110 -10.94 -12.78 -3.54
N MET A 111 -11.57 -11.64 -3.26
CA MET A 111 -10.91 -10.49 -2.65
C MET A 111 -11.46 -10.27 -1.25
N ARG A 112 -10.57 -10.17 -0.30
CA ARG A 112 -10.85 -9.69 1.05
C ARG A 112 -10.14 -8.37 1.26
N ARG A 113 -10.91 -7.33 1.59
CA ARG A 113 -10.39 -6.03 1.95
C ARG A 113 -10.48 -5.83 3.46
N SER A 114 -9.34 -5.57 4.08
CA SER A 114 -9.27 -5.15 5.47
C SER A 114 -9.12 -3.64 5.54
N TRP A 115 -10.06 -2.96 6.20
CA TRP A 115 -10.02 -1.54 6.47
C TRP A 115 -9.46 -1.27 7.85
N TYR A 116 -8.41 -0.45 7.93
CA TYR A 116 -7.87 0.09 9.15
C TYR A 116 -8.26 1.56 9.24
N ILE A 117 -9.22 1.86 10.11
CA ILE A 117 -9.90 3.16 10.15
C ILE A 117 -9.48 3.91 11.38
N VAL A 118 -9.13 5.19 11.22
CA VAL A 118 -8.83 6.13 12.31
C VAL A 118 -9.61 7.43 12.13
N ASP A 119 -10.03 8.03 13.24
CA ASP A 119 -10.70 9.33 13.27
C ASP A 119 -9.76 10.38 13.89
N PHE A 120 -9.69 11.56 13.28
CA PHE A 120 -8.95 12.70 13.81
C PHE A 120 -9.50 14.02 13.30
N ASN A 121 -9.06 15.14 13.90
CA ASN A 121 -9.47 16.48 13.49
C ASN A 121 -8.29 17.26 12.92
N ILE A 122 -8.57 18.07 11.90
CA ILE A 122 -7.62 19.04 11.36
C ILE A 122 -8.23 20.43 11.55
N PRO A 123 -7.64 21.31 12.39
CA PRO A 123 -8.14 22.65 12.58
C PRO A 123 -8.10 23.45 11.27
N LYS A 124 -9.00 24.40 11.11
CA LYS A 124 -9.06 25.28 9.93
C LYS A 124 -7.72 25.92 9.62
N GLY A 125 -7.30 25.89 8.36
CA GLY A 125 -6.07 26.51 7.88
C GLY A 125 -4.79 25.92 8.47
N LYS A 126 -4.86 24.72 9.10
CA LYS A 126 -3.69 24.05 9.69
C LYS A 126 -3.30 22.82 8.90
N SER A 127 -2.04 22.45 9.04
CA SER A 127 -1.50 21.16 8.59
C SER A 127 -1.26 20.25 9.79
N ILE A 128 -1.38 18.95 9.55
CA ILE A 128 -1.04 17.89 10.49
C ILE A 128 -0.07 16.90 9.83
N ILE A 129 0.61 16.11 10.66
CA ILE A 129 1.46 15.01 10.21
C ILE A 129 0.77 13.70 10.59
N LEU A 130 0.32 12.94 9.58
CA LEU A 130 -0.18 11.59 9.76
C LEU A 130 0.90 10.60 9.33
N LYS A 131 1.27 9.70 10.23
CA LYS A 131 2.23 8.65 9.97
C LYS A 131 1.57 7.29 10.06
N VAL A 132 1.79 6.44 9.06
CA VAL A 132 1.32 5.05 9.01
C VAL A 132 2.53 4.14 8.93
N LYS A 133 2.58 3.17 9.82
CA LYS A 133 3.60 2.12 9.80
C LYS A 133 2.93 0.77 9.74
N TYR A 134 3.41 -0.10 8.87
CA TYR A 134 2.93 -1.48 8.84
C TYR A 134 3.99 -2.45 8.34
N LYS A 135 3.79 -3.71 8.73
CA LYS A 135 4.53 -4.86 8.24
C LYS A 135 3.55 -5.77 7.53
N ILE A 136 3.86 -6.16 6.32
CA ILE A 136 3.03 -7.06 5.51
C ILE A 136 3.90 -8.14 4.87
N LYS A 137 3.35 -9.36 4.77
CA LYS A 137 3.98 -10.43 4.02
C LYS A 137 3.87 -10.14 2.53
N ASN A 138 4.96 -10.29 1.78
CA ASN A 138 4.94 -10.11 0.33
C ASN A 138 4.10 -11.22 -0.31
N GLY A 139 3.33 -10.85 -1.32
CA GLY A 139 2.54 -11.80 -2.09
C GLY A 139 3.42 -12.78 -2.84
N PHE A 140 2.85 -13.94 -3.13
CA PHE A 140 3.49 -15.04 -3.81
C PHE A 140 2.72 -15.33 -5.10
N GLU A 141 3.38 -15.27 -6.25
CA GLU A 141 2.84 -15.80 -7.51
C GLU A 141 3.55 -17.11 -7.82
N ASP A 142 2.81 -18.19 -7.75
CA ASP A 142 3.31 -19.50 -8.15
C ASP A 142 3.05 -19.64 -9.66
N TRP A 143 4.06 -19.39 -10.48
CA TRP A 143 4.02 -19.69 -11.90
C TRP A 143 4.33 -21.18 -12.10
N ALA A 144 3.40 -22.04 -11.71
CA ALA A 144 3.45 -23.44 -12.08
C ALA A 144 3.18 -23.57 -13.57
N THR A 145 4.20 -23.36 -14.39
CA THR A 145 4.15 -23.85 -15.75
C THR A 145 4.28 -25.37 -15.71
N THR A 146 3.24 -26.07 -16.07
CA THR A 146 3.10 -27.54 -16.11
C THR A 146 4.13 -28.26 -17.01
N LYS A 147 5.23 -27.62 -17.40
CA LYS A 147 6.21 -28.14 -18.36
C LYS A 147 7.68 -28.08 -17.96
N SER A 148 8.05 -27.59 -16.77
CA SER A 148 9.47 -27.57 -16.40
C SER A 148 9.76 -28.38 -15.14
N PHE A 149 10.67 -29.34 -15.27
CA PHE A 149 11.28 -30.11 -14.18
C PHE A 149 12.27 -29.27 -13.32
N PHE A 150 12.30 -27.95 -13.51
CA PHE A 150 13.19 -27.06 -12.77
C PHE A 150 12.37 -26.28 -11.74
N PRO A 151 12.92 -26.04 -10.54
CA PRO A 151 12.26 -25.22 -9.54
C PRO A 151 12.01 -23.84 -10.16
N THR A 152 10.73 -23.48 -10.24
CA THR A 152 10.30 -22.16 -10.66
C THR A 152 10.83 -21.12 -9.68
N PHE A 153 11.25 -19.98 -10.18
CA PHE A 153 11.70 -18.88 -9.34
C PHE A 153 10.54 -18.40 -8.50
N ASP A 154 10.81 -18.23 -7.23
CA ASP A 154 9.89 -17.74 -6.21
C ASP A 154 9.72 -16.23 -6.40
N ASP A 155 8.85 -15.79 -7.29
CA ASP A 155 8.60 -14.37 -7.53
C ASP A 155 7.73 -13.81 -6.42
N ARG A 156 8.31 -12.89 -5.64
CA ARG A 156 7.61 -12.19 -4.58
C ARG A 156 7.20 -10.82 -5.04
N ARG A 157 5.94 -10.45 -4.79
CA ARG A 157 5.39 -9.18 -5.20
C ARG A 157 4.88 -8.38 -4.00
N PHE A 158 5.25 -7.11 -3.97
CA PHE A 158 4.65 -6.09 -3.13
C PHE A 158 4.07 -5.00 -4.03
N ILE A 159 2.84 -4.59 -3.78
CA ILE A 159 2.15 -3.55 -4.54
C ILE A 159 1.75 -2.43 -3.59
N TYR A 160 2.15 -1.21 -3.89
CA TYR A 160 1.67 0.01 -3.26
C TYR A 160 0.95 0.85 -4.31
N ASP A 161 -0.32 1.17 -4.08
CA ASP A 161 -1.17 1.88 -5.04
C ASP A 161 -1.44 3.31 -4.54
N PHE A 162 -1.00 4.30 -5.30
CA PHE A 162 -1.23 5.72 -5.01
C PHE A 162 -2.61 6.23 -5.47
N LYS A 163 -3.34 5.46 -6.31
CA LYS A 163 -4.62 5.90 -6.87
C LYS A 163 -5.66 6.39 -5.87
N PRO A 164 -5.80 5.82 -4.67
CA PRO A 164 -6.76 6.33 -3.70
C PRO A 164 -6.53 7.79 -3.29
N ALA A 165 -5.29 8.28 -3.37
CA ALA A 165 -4.98 9.68 -3.08
C ALA A 165 -5.53 10.67 -4.13
N GLN A 166 -5.92 10.20 -5.32
CA GLN A 166 -6.57 11.05 -6.34
C GLN A 166 -7.90 11.68 -5.88
N ASN A 167 -8.50 11.15 -4.81
CA ASN A 167 -9.74 11.68 -4.24
C ASN A 167 -9.52 12.84 -3.26
N TRP A 168 -8.28 13.27 -3.05
CA TRP A 168 -7.95 14.37 -2.17
C TRP A 168 -7.88 15.66 -3.00
N ASP A 169 -8.70 16.67 -2.63
CA ASP A 169 -8.77 17.98 -3.28
C ASP A 169 -8.63 17.90 -4.82
N ASP A 170 -7.51 18.35 -5.37
CA ASP A 170 -7.21 18.38 -6.80
C ASP A 170 -6.63 17.05 -7.37
N GLY A 171 -6.35 16.07 -6.51
CA GLY A 171 -5.71 14.80 -6.89
C GLY A 171 -4.21 14.94 -7.16
N ILE A 172 -3.60 16.01 -6.67
CA ILE A 172 -2.17 16.31 -6.84
C ILE A 172 -1.46 16.24 -5.50
N ILE A 173 -0.39 15.45 -5.44
CA ILE A 173 0.55 15.48 -4.30
C ILE A 173 1.62 16.53 -4.63
N ASP A 174 1.74 17.60 -3.82
CA ASP A 174 2.71 18.66 -4.09
C ASP A 174 4.15 18.17 -4.03
N GLU A 175 4.46 17.24 -3.11
CA GLU A 175 5.77 16.59 -3.00
C GLU A 175 5.61 15.11 -2.65
N LEU A 176 6.05 14.23 -3.55
CA LEU A 176 6.10 12.77 -3.34
C LEU A 176 7.55 12.30 -3.32
N ASN A 177 7.98 11.71 -2.22
CA ASN A 177 9.28 11.07 -2.09
C ASN A 177 9.10 9.57 -1.85
N VAL A 178 9.77 8.75 -2.66
CA VAL A 178 9.73 7.29 -2.58
C VAL A 178 11.13 6.76 -2.32
N GLN A 179 11.27 5.87 -1.36
CA GLN A 179 12.50 5.16 -1.06
C GLN A 179 12.21 3.68 -0.81
N ILE A 180 12.85 2.78 -1.56
CA ILE A 180 12.69 1.34 -1.41
C ILE A 180 14.05 0.70 -1.17
N ASN A 181 14.27 0.20 0.04
CA ASN A 181 15.47 -0.51 0.41
C ASN A 181 15.30 -2.00 0.10
N VAL A 182 16.19 -2.51 -0.76
CA VAL A 182 16.22 -3.91 -1.23
C VAL A 182 17.57 -4.59 -0.94
N LYS A 183 18.37 -3.98 -0.07
CA LYS A 183 19.72 -4.45 0.24
C LYS A 183 19.75 -5.91 0.70
N ASP A 184 18.78 -6.32 1.51
CA ASP A 184 18.69 -7.71 1.99
C ASP A 184 18.51 -8.70 0.83
N ILE A 185 17.70 -8.37 -0.17
CA ILE A 185 17.47 -9.21 -1.35
C ILE A 185 18.75 -9.32 -2.17
N ILE A 186 19.39 -8.19 -2.47
CA ILE A 186 20.59 -8.15 -3.32
C ILE A 186 21.75 -8.90 -2.66
N THR A 187 21.95 -8.72 -1.35
CA THR A 187 23.04 -9.41 -0.63
C THR A 187 22.84 -10.92 -0.57
N LYS A 188 21.62 -11.41 -0.73
CA LYS A 188 21.28 -12.84 -0.82
C LYS A 188 21.27 -13.36 -2.27
N GLY A 189 21.71 -12.56 -3.24
CA GLY A 189 21.76 -12.93 -4.66
C GLY A 189 20.40 -12.84 -5.38
N GLY A 190 19.39 -12.25 -4.75
CA GLY A 190 18.09 -12.02 -5.38
C GLY A 190 18.13 -10.89 -6.40
N LYS A 191 17.17 -10.90 -7.32
CA LYS A 191 16.96 -9.86 -8.31
C LYS A 191 15.73 -9.04 -7.96
N VAL A 192 15.75 -7.75 -8.26
CA VAL A 192 14.63 -6.83 -8.02
C VAL A 192 14.29 -6.15 -9.33
N ASN A 193 13.00 -6.11 -9.65
CA ASN A 193 12.47 -5.41 -10.82
C ASN A 193 11.58 -4.25 -10.36
N ILE A 194 12.09 -3.03 -10.43
CA ILE A 194 11.36 -1.79 -10.13
C ILE A 194 11.64 -0.81 -11.27
N SER A 195 10.60 -0.37 -11.94
CA SER A 195 10.70 0.63 -13.02
C SER A 195 10.37 2.04 -12.51
N GLY A 196 10.91 3.06 -13.19
CA GLY A 196 10.59 4.46 -12.91
C GLY A 196 11.28 5.09 -11.71
N LEU A 197 12.14 4.35 -11.00
CA LEU A 197 12.93 4.85 -9.88
C LEU A 197 14.43 4.78 -10.20
N SER A 198 15.22 5.69 -9.62
CA SER A 198 16.69 5.64 -9.67
C SER A 198 17.23 4.66 -8.66
N PHE A 199 18.26 3.90 -9.01
CA PHE A 199 18.89 2.91 -8.13
C PHE A 199 20.29 3.33 -7.68
N SER A 200 20.56 3.24 -6.38
CA SER A 200 21.89 3.40 -5.79
C SER A 200 22.45 2.05 -5.39
N GLU A 201 23.43 1.53 -6.15
CA GLU A 201 24.07 0.24 -5.88
C GLU A 201 24.76 0.22 -4.51
N SER A 202 25.46 1.28 -4.13
CA SER A 202 26.19 1.36 -2.86
C SER A 202 25.29 1.26 -1.64
N LEU A 203 24.04 1.75 -1.75
CA LEU A 203 23.05 1.74 -0.67
C LEU A 203 22.09 0.55 -0.78
N GLY A 204 21.92 -0.04 -1.96
CA GLY A 204 20.88 -1.03 -2.26
C GLY A 204 19.48 -0.44 -2.19
N VAL A 205 19.31 0.80 -2.68
CA VAL A 205 18.07 1.58 -2.52
C VAL A 205 17.61 2.13 -3.86
N TYR A 206 16.33 1.93 -4.16
CA TYR A 206 15.61 2.68 -5.20
C TYR A 206 15.01 3.94 -4.59
N PHE A 207 15.03 5.05 -5.34
CA PHE A 207 14.49 6.32 -4.88
C PHE A 207 13.96 7.17 -6.03
N ALA A 208 12.97 8.00 -5.72
CA ALA A 208 12.48 9.07 -6.59
C ALA A 208 11.91 10.22 -5.76
N SER A 209 11.91 11.43 -6.33
CA SER A 209 11.24 12.60 -5.79
C SER A 209 10.51 13.29 -6.92
N PHE A 210 9.23 13.55 -6.71
CA PHE A 210 8.34 14.18 -7.67
C PHE A 210 7.75 15.46 -7.07
N LYS A 211 7.64 16.49 -7.88
CA LYS A 211 6.90 17.72 -7.57
C LYS A 211 5.63 17.76 -8.40
N LYS A 212 4.51 18.11 -7.75
CA LYS A 212 3.20 18.17 -8.43
C LYS A 212 2.85 16.83 -9.11
N TYR A 213 2.95 15.75 -8.33
CA TYR A 213 2.63 14.41 -8.82
C TYR A 213 1.12 14.27 -9.04
N ASP A 214 0.72 14.22 -10.31
CA ASP A 214 -0.68 14.08 -10.72
C ASP A 214 -1.08 12.60 -10.71
N LEU A 215 -2.16 12.31 -10.02
CA LEU A 215 -2.70 10.95 -9.85
C LEU A 215 -3.85 10.63 -10.84
N LYS A 216 -4.25 11.63 -11.68
CA LYS A 216 -5.35 11.50 -12.65
C LYS A 216 -4.92 10.82 -13.94
#